data_a39ba2e968030a683f479dabd141d61c
#
_entry.id   a39ba2e968030a683f479dabd141d61c
#
_cell.length_a   1.000
_cell.length_b   1.000
_cell.length_c   1.000
_cell.angle_alpha   90.00
_cell.angle_beta   90.00
_cell.angle_gamma   90.00
#
_symmetry.space_group_name_H-M   'P 1'
#
loop_
_entity.id
_entity.type
_entity.pdbx_description
1 polymer ?
#
loop_
_entity_poly.entity_id
_entity_poly.type
_entity_poly.pdbx_seq_one_letter_code
_entity_poly.pdbx_strand_id
1 'polypeptide(L)'
;MRSVDSGSVLISAVVIAYNEVHNLPRCLASLRLGEVVDEVVVVDSGSQDGTVELAEAAGARVLHHPFEGHIEQKNWAQDQARGEWILSLDADEALSEELAASLLAWRAEPQEAEGYAVNRLTNYCGSWVRHSGWYPDRKTRLWRAGSGRWVGVNPHDRLEVSGRVNRLAGDLLHYSYYTRQDHLDQIAYFSDIAATAAGVLPWAVICGKVAFQWGKNYLLRGGWRDGKAGWEIARWSAFATWEKYRKARNRGRAVRLLPAGRVERVLVVRTDGLGDVVVTLGLAGWLKREVPGVEVGMCVAGYAASVARACPDVDGVVVKGEAGWVEAAAGYDVAVFALPDREVVAALRGRVAVRVGTGRRWHRVGAMTHRVWAGRKHSGHHEAWHGLQLLEPVRLVPGMARPGRKLPADAAAELVPLVRLQPPPVAVPEGLLPADDRPVAVVHPGSHGSANNWSWERYAQLVRDLGQTHHVIITGSAAEGQALAPFWSLLRGAPHVDATGACTLEALLALLARVDVVVAASTGPLHLAAALGTHAVGLFGETAPVWPQRWRPIGPRVTVLTAPGLASDGGLDIPVAAVLSAATAEQTQE
;
A
#
# COMPACT_ATOMS: atom_id res chain seq x y z
N MET A 1 -7.75 14.41 44.52
CA MET A 1 -6.62 15.33 44.66
C MET A 1 -5.75 14.82 45.78
N ARG A 2 -4.68 14.09 45.49
CA ARG A 2 -3.64 13.78 46.48
C ARG A 2 -2.65 14.96 46.46
N SER A 3 -2.30 15.45 47.64
CA SER A 3 -1.26 16.47 47.81
C SER A 3 0.03 15.97 47.18
N VAL A 4 0.55 16.70 46.18
CA VAL A 4 1.88 16.47 45.62
C VAL A 4 2.87 16.72 46.75
N ASP A 5 3.54 15.68 47.20
CA ASP A 5 4.66 15.79 48.16
C ASP A 5 5.73 16.65 47.48
N SER A 6 6.18 17.72 48.15
CA SER A 6 7.09 18.74 47.64
C SER A 6 8.52 18.22 47.47
N GLY A 7 8.70 17.15 46.70
CA GLY A 7 9.99 16.51 46.44
C GLY A 7 10.01 15.47 45.32
N SER A 8 8.84 15.11 44.73
CA SER A 8 8.81 14.10 43.67
C SER A 8 9.05 14.74 42.29
N VAL A 9 9.99 14.18 41.56
CA VAL A 9 10.33 14.56 40.17
C VAL A 9 9.15 14.31 39.24
N LEU A 10 8.73 15.30 38.46
CA LEU A 10 7.63 15.18 37.51
C LEU A 10 8.12 14.62 36.16
N ILE A 11 7.51 13.51 35.72
CA ILE A 11 7.82 12.85 34.46
C ILE A 11 6.65 12.99 33.48
N SER A 12 6.90 13.57 32.31
CA SER A 12 6.00 13.50 31.15
C SER A 12 6.44 12.40 30.20
N ALA A 13 5.58 11.40 29.98
CA ALA A 13 5.77 10.46 28.88
C ALA A 13 5.27 11.08 27.57
N VAL A 14 6.07 11.01 26.52
CA VAL A 14 5.71 11.49 25.17
C VAL A 14 5.71 10.33 24.18
N VAL A 15 4.61 10.17 23.46
CA VAL A 15 4.40 9.09 22.48
C VAL A 15 3.96 9.70 21.15
N ILE A 16 4.61 9.35 20.06
CA ILE A 16 4.13 9.70 18.72
C ILE A 16 3.31 8.53 18.15
N ALA A 17 2.18 8.82 17.50
CA ALA A 17 1.26 7.82 17.00
C ALA A 17 0.72 8.14 15.59
N TYR A 18 0.50 7.09 14.81
CA TYR A 18 -0.24 7.11 13.55
C TYR A 18 -0.80 5.73 13.25
N ASN A 19 -2.12 5.55 13.41
CA ASN A 19 -2.83 4.27 13.23
C ASN A 19 -2.24 3.14 14.10
N GLU A 20 -2.19 3.36 15.43
CA GLU A 20 -1.56 2.49 16.41
C GLU A 20 -2.56 1.87 17.42
N VAL A 21 -3.83 1.75 17.03
CA VAL A 21 -4.91 1.22 17.88
C VAL A 21 -4.57 -0.13 18.53
N HIS A 22 -3.76 -0.97 17.86
CA HIS A 22 -3.35 -2.28 18.37
C HIS A 22 -2.17 -2.25 19.35
N ASN A 23 -1.30 -1.26 19.23
CA ASN A 23 -0.08 -1.13 20.05
C ASN A 23 -0.26 -0.21 21.25
N LEU A 24 -0.90 0.90 21.02
CA LEU A 24 -1.04 1.99 21.99
C LEU A 24 -1.64 1.56 23.35
N PRO A 25 -2.65 0.66 23.44
CA PRO A 25 -3.18 0.20 24.73
C PRO A 25 -2.11 -0.37 25.65
N ARG A 26 -1.21 -1.19 25.11
CA ARG A 26 -0.12 -1.81 25.87
C ARG A 26 0.93 -0.79 26.27
N CYS A 27 1.29 0.13 25.39
CA CYS A 27 2.20 1.24 25.67
C CYS A 27 1.67 2.05 26.86
N LEU A 28 0.45 2.58 26.76
CA LEU A 28 -0.17 3.43 27.77
C LEU A 28 -0.36 2.70 29.10
N ALA A 29 -0.81 1.45 29.11
CA ALA A 29 -0.94 0.65 30.32
C ALA A 29 0.40 0.47 31.04
N SER A 30 1.51 0.31 30.31
CA SER A 30 2.84 0.15 30.91
C SER A 30 3.37 1.41 31.59
N LEU A 31 2.90 2.59 31.17
CA LEU A 31 3.30 3.89 31.72
C LEU A 31 2.71 4.17 33.10
N ARG A 32 1.67 3.45 33.51
CA ARG A 32 1.02 3.58 34.84
C ARG A 32 0.85 5.04 35.26
N LEU A 33 0.01 5.78 34.47
CA LEU A 33 -0.24 7.20 34.71
C LEU A 33 -0.68 7.46 36.17
N GLY A 34 -0.03 8.42 36.82
CA GLY A 34 -0.22 8.74 38.25
C GLY A 34 0.60 7.88 39.20
N GLU A 35 1.36 6.88 38.70
CA GLU A 35 2.28 6.06 39.50
C GLU A 35 3.72 6.21 39.00
N VAL A 36 4.00 5.75 37.76
CA VAL A 36 5.33 5.81 37.12
C VAL A 36 5.56 7.15 36.43
N VAL A 37 4.55 7.67 35.73
CA VAL A 37 4.60 8.98 35.05
C VAL A 37 3.44 9.87 35.51
N ASP A 38 3.64 11.19 35.47
CA ASP A 38 2.65 12.17 35.92
C ASP A 38 1.79 12.71 34.80
N GLU A 39 2.32 12.69 33.58
CA GLU A 39 1.64 13.11 32.36
C GLU A 39 1.94 12.14 31.22
N VAL A 40 0.93 11.89 30.39
CA VAL A 40 1.12 11.22 29.09
C VAL A 40 0.64 12.16 27.99
N VAL A 41 1.52 12.45 27.05
CA VAL A 41 1.24 13.24 25.85
C VAL A 41 1.33 12.32 24.64
N VAL A 42 0.22 12.15 23.92
CA VAL A 42 0.19 11.43 22.65
C VAL A 42 0.10 12.44 21.52
N VAL A 43 1.06 12.40 20.60
CA VAL A 43 1.06 13.26 19.41
C VAL A 43 0.62 12.44 18.22
N ASP A 44 -0.60 12.72 17.76
CA ASP A 44 -1.25 12.03 16.64
C ASP A 44 -0.96 12.72 15.32
N SER A 45 -0.64 11.93 14.29
CA SER A 45 -0.31 12.39 12.94
C SER A 45 -1.48 12.24 11.94
N GLY A 46 -2.73 12.22 12.44
CA GLY A 46 -3.95 12.08 11.63
C GLY A 46 -4.43 10.64 11.50
N SER A 47 -4.47 9.90 12.61
CA SER A 47 -5.00 8.54 12.69
C SER A 47 -6.48 8.46 12.35
N GLN A 48 -6.90 7.32 11.77
CA GLN A 48 -8.27 7.05 11.33
C GLN A 48 -8.81 5.70 11.85
N ASP A 49 -8.12 5.08 12.82
CA ASP A 49 -8.38 3.71 13.28
C ASP A 49 -8.87 3.61 14.74
N GLY A 50 -9.22 4.73 15.39
CA GLY A 50 -9.60 4.77 16.80
C GLY A 50 -8.41 4.98 17.77
N THR A 51 -7.22 5.28 17.26
CA THR A 51 -6.03 5.58 18.07
C THR A 51 -6.24 6.76 19.02
N VAL A 52 -6.89 7.82 18.55
CA VAL A 52 -7.12 9.07 19.31
C VAL A 52 -8.07 8.80 20.47
N GLU A 53 -9.22 8.22 20.20
CA GLU A 53 -10.27 7.92 21.18
C GLU A 53 -9.73 7.00 22.30
N LEU A 54 -8.88 6.05 21.91
CA LEU A 54 -8.23 5.14 22.86
C LEU A 54 -7.23 5.87 23.75
N ALA A 55 -6.43 6.78 23.21
CA ALA A 55 -5.48 7.57 23.98
C ALA A 55 -6.18 8.48 24.99
N GLU A 56 -7.26 9.16 24.57
CA GLU A 56 -8.07 10.02 25.44
C GLU A 56 -8.75 9.21 26.57
N ALA A 57 -9.31 8.05 26.23
CA ALA A 57 -9.93 7.15 27.23
C ALA A 57 -8.92 6.64 28.27
N ALA A 58 -7.63 6.51 27.90
CA ALA A 58 -6.56 6.17 28.83
C ALA A 58 -6.05 7.35 29.67
N GLY A 59 -6.62 8.55 29.52
CA GLY A 59 -6.24 9.77 30.25
C GLY A 59 -5.02 10.49 29.68
N ALA A 60 -4.60 10.19 28.46
CA ALA A 60 -3.53 10.90 27.79
C ALA A 60 -4.03 12.26 27.25
N ARG A 61 -3.14 13.24 27.23
CA ARG A 61 -3.36 14.50 26.52
C ARG A 61 -3.00 14.30 25.04
N VAL A 62 -4.00 14.24 24.18
CA VAL A 62 -3.80 14.05 22.74
C VAL A 62 -3.60 15.41 22.06
N LEU A 63 -2.60 15.49 21.20
CA LEU A 63 -2.27 16.66 20.38
C LEU A 63 -2.12 16.22 18.92
N HIS A 64 -2.72 16.98 18.00
CA HIS A 64 -2.60 16.72 16.58
C HIS A 64 -1.45 17.54 15.98
N HIS A 65 -0.56 16.87 15.26
CA HIS A 65 0.53 17.53 14.54
C HIS A 65 0.83 16.79 13.23
N PRO A 66 0.86 17.49 12.09
CA PRO A 66 1.21 16.87 10.79
C PRO A 66 2.58 16.20 10.84
N PHE A 67 2.70 15.03 10.23
CA PHE A 67 3.96 14.31 10.21
C PHE A 67 4.94 14.89 9.17
N GLU A 68 5.97 15.56 9.64
CA GLU A 68 7.06 16.09 8.80
C GLU A 68 8.30 15.16 8.79
N GLY A 69 8.42 14.30 9.80
CA GLY A 69 9.49 13.33 9.98
C GLY A 69 9.58 12.86 11.43
N HIS A 70 10.28 11.75 11.69
CA HIS A 70 10.41 11.22 13.05
C HIS A 70 11.13 12.17 14.00
N ILE A 71 12.18 12.83 13.52
CA ILE A 71 12.98 13.78 14.31
C ILE A 71 12.14 15.01 14.67
N GLU A 72 11.47 15.58 13.68
CA GLU A 72 10.60 16.74 13.81
C GLU A 72 9.44 16.44 14.77
N GLN A 73 8.77 15.31 14.58
CA GLN A 73 7.63 14.90 15.39
C GLN A 73 8.02 14.65 16.86
N LYS A 74 9.14 13.95 17.11
CA LYS A 74 9.63 13.70 18.46
C LYS A 74 10.11 14.96 19.15
N ASN A 75 10.74 15.87 18.41
CA ASN A 75 11.14 17.19 18.95
C ASN A 75 9.93 18.05 19.30
N TRP A 76 8.92 18.07 18.43
CA TRP A 76 7.68 18.79 18.71
C TRP A 76 6.97 18.20 19.92
N ALA A 77 6.89 16.87 20.02
CA ALA A 77 6.26 16.18 21.13
C ALA A 77 6.93 16.50 22.49
N GLN A 78 8.26 16.48 22.55
CA GLN A 78 8.98 16.80 23.79
C GLN A 78 8.78 18.25 24.22
N ASP A 79 8.63 19.18 23.26
CA ASP A 79 8.40 20.60 23.55
C ASP A 79 6.99 20.87 24.12
N GLN A 80 6.07 19.89 24.03
CA GLN A 80 4.74 19.95 24.63
C GLN A 80 4.70 19.37 26.06
N ALA A 81 5.72 18.67 26.51
CA ALA A 81 5.80 18.08 27.84
C ALA A 81 5.85 19.14 28.94
N ARG A 82 5.21 18.87 30.08
CA ARG A 82 5.14 19.78 31.25
C ARG A 82 6.03 19.34 32.41
N GLY A 83 6.49 18.08 32.37
CA GLY A 83 7.34 17.49 33.39
C GLY A 83 8.78 18.03 33.34
N GLU A 84 9.47 17.93 34.46
CA GLU A 84 10.91 18.23 34.54
C GLU A 84 11.76 17.20 33.79
N TRP A 85 11.20 16.01 33.62
CA TRP A 85 11.80 14.90 32.90
C TRP A 85 10.88 14.39 31.81
N ILE A 86 11.49 14.03 30.69
CA ILE A 86 10.79 13.52 29.52
C ILE A 86 11.16 12.05 29.33
N LEU A 87 10.15 11.19 29.28
CA LEU A 87 10.27 9.78 28.93
C LEU A 87 9.66 9.58 27.54
N SER A 88 10.46 9.27 26.51
CA SER A 88 9.96 9.08 25.15
C SER A 88 9.83 7.61 24.80
N LEU A 89 8.64 7.22 24.31
CA LEU A 89 8.36 5.90 23.77
C LEU A 89 7.80 6.02 22.35
N ASP A 90 8.05 4.99 21.54
CA ASP A 90 7.30 4.76 20.32
C ASP A 90 6.01 3.99 20.70
N ALA A 91 4.92 4.11 19.95
CA ALA A 91 3.62 3.51 20.31
C ALA A 91 3.66 1.96 20.41
N ASP A 92 4.62 1.33 19.73
CA ASP A 92 4.89 -0.11 19.78
C ASP A 92 5.90 -0.53 20.87
N GLU A 93 6.24 0.39 21.79
CA GLU A 93 7.10 0.13 22.95
C GLU A 93 6.30 0.09 24.24
N ALA A 94 6.80 -0.65 25.24
CA ALA A 94 6.22 -0.75 26.58
C ALA A 94 7.32 -0.93 27.65
N LEU A 95 7.10 -0.38 28.85
CA LEU A 95 8.00 -0.63 29.98
C LEU A 95 7.86 -2.09 30.45
N SER A 96 8.99 -2.78 30.71
CA SER A 96 8.94 -4.01 31.51
C SER A 96 8.63 -3.68 32.97
N GLU A 97 8.14 -4.66 33.74
CA GLU A 97 7.91 -4.51 35.17
C GLU A 97 9.17 -4.07 35.91
N GLU A 98 10.33 -4.62 35.52
CA GLU A 98 11.62 -4.25 36.09
C GLU A 98 12.00 -2.80 35.78
N LEU A 99 11.74 -2.32 34.52
CA LEU A 99 12.01 -0.94 34.16
C LEU A 99 11.07 0.03 34.86
N ALA A 100 9.79 -0.33 34.98
CA ALA A 100 8.82 0.48 35.74
C ALA A 100 9.22 0.62 37.20
N ALA A 101 9.62 -0.49 37.85
CA ALA A 101 10.13 -0.48 39.23
C ALA A 101 11.42 0.35 39.37
N SER A 102 12.32 0.26 38.36
CA SER A 102 13.55 1.04 38.30
C SER A 102 13.29 2.54 38.20
N LEU A 103 12.28 2.95 37.43
CA LEU A 103 11.84 4.35 37.30
C LEU A 103 11.27 4.87 38.62
N LEU A 104 10.46 4.06 39.32
CA LEU A 104 9.91 4.42 40.64
C LEU A 104 11.02 4.61 41.69
N ALA A 105 12.00 3.69 41.75
CA ALA A 105 13.16 3.83 42.64
C ALA A 105 13.98 5.07 42.29
N TRP A 106 14.24 5.29 41.01
CA TRP A 106 14.97 6.45 40.49
C TRP A 106 14.30 7.79 40.91
N ARG A 107 12.98 7.87 40.90
CA ARG A 107 12.24 9.09 41.33
C ARG A 107 12.49 9.47 42.77
N ALA A 108 12.80 8.50 43.64
CA ALA A 108 13.04 8.70 45.06
C ALA A 108 14.49 9.09 45.38
N GLU A 109 15.40 9.02 44.39
CA GLU A 109 16.82 9.29 44.60
C GLU A 109 17.25 10.63 43.93
N PRO A 110 18.36 11.25 44.38
CA PRO A 110 18.93 12.40 43.68
C PRO A 110 19.34 12.06 42.25
N GLN A 111 18.94 12.86 41.26
CA GLN A 111 19.27 12.63 39.86
C GLN A 111 20.67 13.14 39.55
N GLU A 112 21.63 12.23 39.42
CA GLU A 112 23.06 12.53 39.19
C GLU A 112 23.44 12.75 37.69
N ALA A 113 22.52 12.58 36.76
CA ALA A 113 22.77 12.64 35.33
C ALA A 113 21.65 13.40 34.61
N GLU A 114 21.95 13.95 33.44
CA GLU A 114 20.98 14.66 32.61
C GLU A 114 20.15 13.71 31.72
N GLY A 115 20.55 12.45 31.61
CA GLY A 115 19.81 11.44 30.86
C GLY A 115 20.05 10.03 31.34
N TYR A 116 19.13 9.13 30.96
CA TYR A 116 19.19 7.73 31.31
C TYR A 116 18.88 6.85 30.11
N ALA A 117 19.76 5.86 29.87
CA ALA A 117 19.62 4.88 28.81
C ALA A 117 19.03 3.58 29.37
N VAL A 118 18.20 2.95 28.56
CA VAL A 118 17.57 1.65 28.83
C VAL A 118 17.96 0.65 27.73
N ASN A 119 17.87 -0.65 28.00
CA ASN A 119 18.02 -1.63 26.96
C ASN A 119 16.66 -1.83 26.26
N ARG A 120 16.65 -1.82 24.93
CA ARG A 120 15.46 -2.15 24.16
C ARG A 120 15.51 -3.64 23.79
N LEU A 121 14.49 -4.38 24.22
CA LEU A 121 14.33 -5.80 23.94
C LEU A 121 13.25 -6.00 22.90
N THR A 122 13.63 -6.49 21.74
CA THR A 122 12.72 -6.64 20.59
C THR A 122 11.98 -7.98 20.63
N ASN A 123 10.67 -7.93 20.44
CA ASN A 123 9.82 -9.07 20.13
C ASN A 123 9.80 -9.30 18.61
N TYR A 124 10.12 -10.50 18.21
CA TYR A 124 10.08 -10.93 16.82
C TYR A 124 9.08 -12.07 16.64
N CYS A 125 7.92 -11.80 16.07
CA CYS A 125 6.86 -12.78 15.83
C CYS A 125 6.53 -13.63 17.07
N GLY A 126 6.37 -12.98 18.24
CA GLY A 126 6.07 -13.61 19.51
C GLY A 126 7.28 -14.10 20.32
N SER A 127 8.51 -13.96 19.82
CA SER A 127 9.74 -14.41 20.52
C SER A 127 10.61 -13.21 20.92
N TRP A 128 11.04 -13.16 22.17
CA TRP A 128 11.99 -12.17 22.66
C TRP A 128 13.41 -12.50 22.21
N VAL A 129 14.08 -11.55 21.55
CA VAL A 129 15.39 -11.72 20.94
C VAL A 129 16.49 -11.15 21.82
N ARG A 130 17.32 -12.03 22.39
CA ARG A 130 18.42 -11.64 23.29
C ARG A 130 19.81 -11.76 22.69
N HIS A 131 19.90 -12.22 21.45
CA HIS A 131 21.15 -12.42 20.72
C HIS A 131 21.05 -11.84 19.30
N SER A 132 21.69 -12.44 18.32
CA SER A 132 21.66 -12.02 16.91
C SER A 132 22.19 -10.60 16.66
N GLY A 133 22.69 -9.92 17.70
CA GLY A 133 23.12 -8.52 17.65
C GLY A 133 21.98 -7.50 17.73
N TRP A 134 20.79 -7.94 18.16
CA TRP A 134 19.65 -7.08 18.43
C TRP A 134 19.52 -6.70 19.91
N TYR A 135 20.26 -7.38 20.79
CA TYR A 135 20.30 -7.09 22.20
C TYR A 135 21.74 -7.21 22.74
N PRO A 136 22.16 -6.35 23.69
CA PRO A 136 21.46 -5.17 24.18
C PRO A 136 21.46 -4.03 23.15
N ASP A 137 20.27 -3.45 22.87
CA ASP A 137 20.13 -2.24 22.06
C ASP A 137 19.86 -1.06 22.98
N ARG A 138 20.89 -0.31 23.28
CA ARG A 138 20.82 0.80 24.26
C ARG A 138 20.27 2.05 23.64
N LYS A 139 19.20 2.59 24.26
CA LYS A 139 18.54 3.84 23.85
C LYS A 139 18.41 4.78 25.05
N THR A 140 18.84 6.03 24.92
CA THR A 140 18.50 7.07 25.87
C THR A 140 17.02 7.40 25.68
N ARG A 141 16.21 7.20 26.73
CA ARG A 141 14.75 7.36 26.69
C ARG A 141 14.20 8.27 27.75
N LEU A 142 14.97 8.54 28.85
CA LEU A 142 14.62 9.47 29.90
C LEU A 142 15.69 10.56 29.96
N TRP A 143 15.28 11.83 29.97
CA TRP A 143 16.21 12.97 30.08
C TRP A 143 15.53 14.18 30.72
N ARG A 144 16.33 15.08 31.30
CA ARG A 144 15.85 16.35 31.85
C ARG A 144 15.35 17.26 30.74
N ALA A 145 14.20 17.87 30.92
CA ALA A 145 13.63 18.81 29.94
C ALA A 145 14.65 19.92 29.60
N GLY A 146 14.83 20.18 28.30
CA GLY A 146 15.80 21.15 27.80
C GLY A 146 17.24 20.62 27.65
N SER A 147 17.60 19.45 28.21
CA SER A 147 18.96 18.90 28.06
C SER A 147 19.13 17.98 26.84
N GLY A 148 18.05 17.53 26.21
CA GLY A 148 18.07 16.57 25.10
C GLY A 148 17.36 17.04 23.86
N ARG A 149 17.87 16.62 22.70
CA ARG A 149 17.25 16.89 21.39
C ARG A 149 17.41 15.71 20.45
N TRP A 150 16.37 15.39 19.69
CA TRP A 150 16.43 14.39 18.64
C TRP A 150 17.15 14.97 17.42
N VAL A 151 18.14 14.23 16.92
CA VAL A 151 18.99 14.63 15.79
C VAL A 151 19.26 13.45 14.86
N GLY A 152 19.87 13.72 13.72
CA GLY A 152 20.25 12.70 12.74
C GLY A 152 19.63 12.96 11.37
N VAL A 153 19.34 11.90 10.65
CA VAL A 153 18.67 11.93 9.34
C VAL A 153 17.55 10.91 9.38
N ASN A 154 16.32 11.36 9.13
CA ASN A 154 15.17 10.46 9.10
C ASN A 154 15.41 9.25 8.19
N PRO A 155 15.14 8.01 8.59
CA PRO A 155 14.59 7.56 9.86
C PRO A 155 15.63 7.09 10.90
N HIS A 156 16.88 7.56 10.82
CA HIS A 156 17.97 7.21 11.74
C HIS A 156 18.14 8.31 12.80
N ASP A 157 17.09 8.49 13.59
CA ASP A 157 17.04 9.41 14.70
C ASP A 157 17.82 8.87 15.92
N ARG A 158 18.46 9.79 16.63
CA ARG A 158 19.08 9.55 17.93
C ARG A 158 18.84 10.73 18.85
N LEU A 159 18.69 10.46 20.13
CA LEU A 159 18.65 11.50 21.14
C LEU A 159 20.08 11.87 21.56
N GLU A 160 20.42 13.15 21.43
CA GLU A 160 21.63 13.71 22.01
C GLU A 160 21.25 14.48 23.29
N VAL A 161 21.95 14.18 24.39
CA VAL A 161 21.74 14.79 25.70
C VAL A 161 23.02 15.54 26.10
N SER A 162 22.86 16.80 26.52
CA SER A 162 23.98 17.63 27.01
C SER A 162 24.24 17.28 28.47
N GLY A 163 25.23 16.41 28.69
CA GLY A 163 25.64 16.01 30.02
C GLY A 163 25.80 14.49 30.17
N ARG A 164 25.85 14.05 31.42
CA ARG A 164 26.07 12.64 31.76
C ARG A 164 24.80 11.82 31.46
N VAL A 165 24.98 10.64 30.88
CA VAL A 165 23.92 9.65 30.66
C VAL A 165 24.23 8.40 31.48
N ASN A 166 23.38 8.08 32.45
CA ASN A 166 23.47 6.89 33.27
C ASN A 166 22.57 5.78 32.68
N ARG A 167 22.38 4.68 33.42
CA ARG A 167 21.54 3.55 33.00
C ARG A 167 20.48 3.25 34.04
N LEU A 168 19.30 2.87 33.57
CA LEU A 168 18.28 2.22 34.37
C LEU A 168 18.30 0.72 34.13
N ALA A 169 17.93 -0.05 35.14
CA ALA A 169 17.72 -1.48 35.02
C ALA A 169 16.39 -1.79 34.35
N GLY A 170 16.27 -2.99 33.79
CA GLY A 170 15.10 -3.42 33.04
C GLY A 170 15.14 -3.10 31.56
N ASP A 171 14.17 -3.63 30.85
CA ASP A 171 14.09 -3.56 29.39
C ASP A 171 12.88 -2.71 28.94
N LEU A 172 13.08 -1.91 27.90
CA LEU A 172 12.03 -1.34 27.08
C LEU A 172 11.60 -2.40 26.08
N LEU A 173 10.41 -2.94 26.22
CA LEU A 173 9.85 -3.98 25.37
C LEU A 173 9.39 -3.37 24.04
N HIS A 174 9.87 -3.88 22.90
CA HIS A 174 9.60 -3.34 21.57
C HIS A 174 8.94 -4.40 20.68
N TYR A 175 7.72 -4.17 20.27
CA TYR A 175 6.89 -5.12 19.51
C TYR A 175 6.93 -4.79 18.01
N SER A 176 8.11 -4.84 17.44
CA SER A 176 8.43 -4.35 16.09
C SER A 176 7.91 -5.23 14.96
N TYR A 177 7.73 -6.53 15.20
CA TYR A 177 7.37 -7.49 14.15
C TYR A 177 6.32 -8.47 14.65
N TYR A 178 5.10 -8.35 14.16
CA TYR A 178 4.03 -9.32 14.41
C TYR A 178 4.07 -10.48 13.43
N THR A 179 4.45 -10.20 12.20
CA THR A 179 4.54 -11.17 11.12
C THR A 179 5.91 -11.12 10.43
N ARG A 180 6.22 -12.18 9.68
CA ARG A 180 7.38 -12.18 8.79
C ARG A 180 7.27 -11.15 7.67
N GLN A 181 6.03 -10.83 7.26
CA GLN A 181 5.79 -9.86 6.20
C GLN A 181 6.24 -8.46 6.63
N ASP A 182 5.99 -8.07 7.89
CA ASP A 182 6.43 -6.79 8.44
C ASP A 182 7.95 -6.62 8.32
N HIS A 183 8.70 -7.69 8.61
CA HIS A 183 10.15 -7.68 8.45
C HIS A 183 10.60 -7.57 6.98
N LEU A 184 9.90 -8.26 6.07
CA LEU A 184 10.20 -8.17 4.64
C LEU A 184 9.90 -6.77 4.08
N ASP A 185 8.80 -6.16 4.51
CA ASP A 185 8.42 -4.80 4.10
C ASP A 185 9.42 -3.77 4.63
N GLN A 186 9.88 -3.93 5.87
CA GLN A 186 10.93 -3.11 6.43
C GLN A 186 12.28 -3.30 5.69
N ILE A 187 12.64 -4.54 5.34
CA ILE A 187 13.83 -4.80 4.51
C ILE A 187 13.71 -4.13 3.15
N ALA A 188 12.55 -4.19 2.51
CA ALA A 188 12.32 -3.54 1.23
C ALA A 188 12.55 -2.03 1.33
N TYR A 189 11.99 -1.40 2.36
CA TYR A 189 12.13 0.02 2.64
C TYR A 189 13.58 0.46 2.92
N PHE A 190 14.23 -0.14 3.92
CA PHE A 190 15.59 0.26 4.29
C PHE A 190 16.64 -0.12 3.25
N SER A 191 16.43 -1.19 2.48
CA SER A 191 17.36 -1.52 1.40
C SER A 191 17.29 -0.55 0.23
N ASP A 192 16.13 0.12 0.00
CA ASP A 192 16.03 1.21 -0.99
C ASP A 192 16.91 2.39 -0.58
N ILE A 193 16.75 2.87 0.67
CA ILE A 193 17.55 3.98 1.21
C ILE A 193 19.04 3.63 1.15
N ALA A 194 19.41 2.45 1.66
CA ALA A 194 20.79 2.02 1.69
C ALA A 194 21.41 1.80 0.29
N ALA A 195 20.61 1.45 -0.72
CA ALA A 195 21.08 1.27 -2.08
C ALA A 195 21.46 2.58 -2.77
N THR A 196 20.92 3.72 -2.35
CA THR A 196 21.26 5.04 -2.93
C THR A 196 22.69 5.44 -2.63
N ALA A 197 23.18 5.14 -1.43
CA ALA A 197 24.55 5.42 -0.99
C ALA A 197 25.53 4.27 -1.30
N ALA A 198 25.02 3.06 -1.64
CA ALA A 198 25.86 1.89 -1.88
C ALA A 198 26.53 1.93 -3.25
N GLY A 199 27.82 1.57 -3.25
CA GLY A 199 28.58 1.36 -4.48
C GLY A 199 28.17 0.09 -5.22
N VAL A 200 28.44 0.05 -6.52
CA VAL A 200 28.23 -1.14 -7.37
C VAL A 200 29.35 -2.14 -7.14
N LEU A 201 29.03 -3.29 -6.58
CA LEU A 201 30.01 -4.35 -6.27
C LEU A 201 29.87 -5.57 -7.23
N PRO A 202 30.94 -6.32 -7.48
CA PRO A 202 30.89 -7.61 -8.15
C PRO A 202 30.03 -8.62 -7.39
N TRP A 203 29.38 -9.55 -8.09
CA TRP A 203 28.52 -10.57 -7.47
C TRP A 203 29.24 -11.43 -6.43
N ALA A 204 30.48 -11.84 -6.70
CA ALA A 204 31.27 -12.63 -5.75
C ALA A 204 31.44 -11.91 -4.40
N VAL A 205 31.72 -10.59 -4.44
CA VAL A 205 31.85 -9.77 -3.23
C VAL A 205 30.50 -9.66 -2.51
N ILE A 206 29.41 -9.52 -3.25
CA ILE A 206 28.05 -9.47 -2.66
C ILE A 206 27.75 -10.80 -1.96
N CYS A 207 27.97 -11.94 -2.62
CA CYS A 207 27.75 -13.25 -2.03
C CYS A 207 28.59 -13.44 -0.75
N GLY A 208 29.85 -13.01 -0.77
CA GLY A 208 30.71 -13.05 0.42
C GLY A 208 30.16 -12.19 1.58
N LYS A 209 29.69 -10.97 1.30
CA LYS A 209 29.06 -10.11 2.31
C LYS A 209 27.76 -10.70 2.87
N VAL A 210 26.94 -11.33 2.03
CA VAL A 210 25.70 -12.01 2.43
C VAL A 210 26.00 -13.19 3.35
N ALA A 211 26.94 -14.06 2.97
CA ALA A 211 27.37 -15.20 3.78
C ALA A 211 27.98 -14.74 5.12
N PHE A 212 28.83 -13.72 5.08
CA PHE A 212 29.41 -13.13 6.28
C PHE A 212 28.34 -12.54 7.21
N GLN A 213 27.34 -11.82 6.68
CA GLN A 213 26.28 -11.23 7.48
C GLN A 213 25.43 -12.31 8.18
N TRP A 214 25.13 -13.40 7.47
CA TRP A 214 24.44 -14.55 8.07
C TRP A 214 25.28 -15.18 9.19
N GLY A 215 26.54 -15.53 8.89
CA GLY A 215 27.43 -16.15 9.86
C GLY A 215 27.70 -15.26 11.08
N LYS A 216 27.86 -13.95 10.86
CA LYS A 216 28.01 -12.96 11.93
C LYS A 216 26.81 -12.97 12.90
N ASN A 217 25.59 -12.92 12.38
CA ASN A 217 24.39 -12.85 13.24
C ASN A 217 24.08 -14.20 13.89
N TYR A 218 24.17 -15.29 13.14
CA TYR A 218 23.79 -16.61 13.64
C TYR A 218 24.86 -17.24 14.54
N LEU A 219 26.13 -17.23 14.08
CA LEU A 219 27.24 -17.88 14.79
C LEU A 219 27.91 -16.91 15.77
N LEU A 220 28.50 -15.81 15.29
CA LEU A 220 29.33 -14.93 16.12
C LEU A 220 28.53 -14.16 17.18
N ARG A 221 27.29 -13.77 16.87
CA ARG A 221 26.40 -13.06 17.79
C ARG A 221 25.40 -13.97 18.51
N GLY A 222 25.63 -15.27 18.45
CA GLY A 222 24.86 -16.26 19.20
C GLY A 222 23.40 -16.41 18.81
N GLY A 223 23.01 -16.02 17.58
CA GLY A 223 21.62 -16.08 17.10
C GLY A 223 21.01 -17.49 17.21
N TRP A 224 21.81 -18.53 17.16
CA TRP A 224 21.37 -19.90 17.38
C TRP A 224 20.72 -20.12 18.77
N ARG A 225 21.03 -19.27 19.76
CA ARG A 225 20.42 -19.30 21.12
C ARG A 225 18.99 -18.78 21.13
N ASP A 226 18.60 -17.92 20.18
CA ASP A 226 17.24 -17.43 20.01
C ASP A 226 16.36 -18.40 19.20
N GLY A 227 16.85 -19.62 18.93
CA GLY A 227 16.11 -20.67 18.24
C GLY A 227 15.66 -20.27 16.83
N LYS A 228 14.37 -20.50 16.54
CA LYS A 228 13.79 -20.18 15.23
C LYS A 228 13.84 -18.68 14.89
N ALA A 229 13.61 -17.82 15.88
CA ALA A 229 13.67 -16.36 15.68
C ALA A 229 15.09 -15.92 15.26
N GLY A 230 16.13 -16.43 15.93
CA GLY A 230 17.52 -16.12 15.59
C GLY A 230 17.93 -16.61 14.20
N TRP A 231 17.45 -17.80 13.78
CA TRP A 231 17.65 -18.30 12.41
C TRP A 231 17.00 -17.37 11.38
N GLU A 232 15.74 -16.98 11.59
CA GLU A 232 15.01 -16.09 10.67
C GLU A 232 15.67 -14.72 10.60
N ILE A 233 16.07 -14.14 11.74
CA ILE A 233 16.77 -12.85 11.78
C ILE A 233 18.09 -12.91 11.01
N ALA A 234 18.88 -13.96 11.20
CA ALA A 234 20.13 -14.11 10.48
C ALA A 234 19.91 -14.23 8.96
N ARG A 235 18.91 -15.03 8.55
CA ARG A 235 18.50 -15.19 7.15
C ARG A 235 18.02 -13.88 6.53
N TRP A 236 17.15 -13.15 7.23
CA TRP A 236 16.59 -11.91 6.71
C TRP A 236 17.61 -10.76 6.71
N SER A 237 18.52 -10.71 7.67
CA SER A 237 19.65 -9.77 7.67
C SER A 237 20.60 -10.01 6.48
N ALA A 238 20.84 -11.28 6.14
CA ALA A 238 21.59 -11.64 4.95
C ALA A 238 20.83 -11.23 3.67
N PHE A 239 19.52 -11.47 3.63
CA PHE A 239 18.66 -11.04 2.53
C PHE A 239 18.61 -9.51 2.38
N ALA A 240 18.54 -8.75 3.47
CA ALA A 240 18.64 -7.29 3.44
C ALA A 240 19.97 -6.82 2.82
N THR A 241 21.07 -7.48 3.15
CA THR A 241 22.39 -7.22 2.53
C THR A 241 22.36 -7.51 1.02
N TRP A 242 21.77 -8.63 0.61
CA TRP A 242 21.57 -8.98 -0.79
C TRP A 242 20.75 -7.91 -1.52
N GLU A 243 19.57 -7.55 -0.99
CA GLU A 243 18.66 -6.56 -1.57
C GLU A 243 19.34 -5.20 -1.76
N LYS A 244 20.04 -4.69 -0.73
CA LYS A 244 20.82 -3.45 -0.80
C LYS A 244 21.73 -3.42 -2.04
N TYR A 245 22.59 -4.41 -2.19
CA TYR A 245 23.58 -4.41 -3.27
C TYR A 245 22.98 -4.79 -4.62
N ARG A 246 21.96 -5.64 -4.65
CA ARG A 246 21.19 -5.95 -5.86
C ARG A 246 20.54 -4.68 -6.42
N LYS A 247 19.88 -3.92 -5.55
CA LYS A 247 19.23 -2.64 -5.91
C LYS A 247 20.25 -1.60 -6.35
N ALA A 248 21.38 -1.46 -5.65
CA ALA A 248 22.48 -0.57 -6.07
C ALA A 248 23.03 -0.92 -7.46
N ARG A 249 23.17 -2.22 -7.77
CA ARG A 249 23.57 -2.67 -9.12
C ARG A 249 22.53 -2.35 -10.17
N ASN A 250 21.26 -2.61 -9.89
CA ASN A 250 20.16 -2.29 -10.81
C ASN A 250 20.11 -0.80 -11.12
N ARG A 251 20.17 0.05 -10.07
CA ARG A 251 20.27 1.51 -10.20
C ARG A 251 21.47 1.92 -11.05
N GLY A 252 22.68 1.44 -10.73
CA GLY A 252 23.90 1.77 -11.46
C GLY A 252 23.86 1.30 -12.92
N ARG A 253 23.15 0.21 -13.23
CA ARG A 253 22.90 -0.23 -14.60
C ARG A 253 21.90 0.68 -15.31
N ALA A 254 20.80 1.06 -14.65
CA ALA A 254 19.81 1.98 -15.22
C ALA A 254 20.44 3.34 -15.56
N VAL A 255 21.17 3.94 -14.63
CA VAL A 255 21.87 5.22 -14.84
C VAL A 255 22.81 5.16 -16.05
N ARG A 256 23.57 4.07 -16.23
CA ARG A 256 24.48 3.92 -17.39
C ARG A 256 23.75 3.73 -18.73
N LEU A 257 22.53 3.19 -18.71
CA LEU A 257 21.75 2.97 -19.93
C LEU A 257 20.95 4.20 -20.36
N LEU A 258 20.61 5.08 -19.41
CA LEU A 258 19.84 6.29 -19.66
C LEU A 258 20.72 7.37 -20.34
N PRO A 259 20.27 8.00 -21.43
CA PRO A 259 21.07 8.95 -22.19
C PRO A 259 21.57 10.15 -21.36
N ALA A 260 20.73 10.67 -20.48
CA ALA A 260 21.05 11.83 -19.61
C ALA A 260 21.30 11.42 -18.15
N GLY A 261 21.42 10.12 -17.85
CA GLY A 261 21.52 9.61 -16.46
C GLY A 261 20.25 9.82 -15.63
N ARG A 262 19.18 10.31 -16.23
CA ARG A 262 17.86 10.55 -15.62
C ARG A 262 16.75 9.99 -16.49
N VAL A 263 15.54 9.86 -15.92
CA VAL A 263 14.34 9.41 -16.62
C VAL A 263 13.47 10.63 -16.92
N GLU A 264 13.11 10.83 -18.17
CA GLU A 264 12.20 11.89 -18.60
C GLU A 264 10.89 11.31 -19.13
N ARG A 265 10.94 10.13 -19.79
CA ARG A 265 9.80 9.52 -20.48
C ARG A 265 9.67 8.03 -20.11
N VAL A 266 8.51 7.65 -19.57
CA VAL A 266 8.22 6.28 -19.16
C VAL A 266 7.04 5.72 -19.95
N LEU A 267 7.22 4.59 -20.61
CA LEU A 267 6.16 3.83 -21.27
C LEU A 267 5.70 2.68 -20.37
N VAL A 268 4.44 2.68 -19.99
CA VAL A 268 3.82 1.55 -19.28
C VAL A 268 3.14 0.65 -20.30
N VAL A 269 3.52 -0.63 -20.35
CA VAL A 269 2.99 -1.60 -21.31
C VAL A 269 1.99 -2.52 -20.64
N ARG A 270 0.71 -2.46 -21.08
CA ARG A 270 -0.38 -3.33 -20.65
C ARG A 270 -1.35 -3.61 -21.79
N THR A 271 -1.33 -4.81 -22.35
CA THR A 271 -2.05 -5.17 -23.59
C THR A 271 -3.12 -6.25 -23.41
N ASP A 272 -3.50 -6.56 -22.17
CA ASP A 272 -4.54 -7.51 -21.79
C ASP A 272 -5.83 -6.81 -21.30
N GLY A 273 -6.67 -7.47 -20.53
CA GLY A 273 -8.03 -7.08 -20.17
C GLY A 273 -8.25 -5.63 -19.71
N LEU A 274 -9.44 -5.09 -19.93
CA LEU A 274 -9.78 -3.70 -19.58
C LEU A 274 -9.56 -3.41 -18.08
N GLY A 275 -10.00 -4.31 -17.21
CA GLY A 275 -9.78 -4.16 -15.76
C GLY A 275 -8.30 -4.09 -15.39
N ASP A 276 -7.48 -4.89 -16.07
CA ASP A 276 -6.03 -4.89 -15.92
C ASP A 276 -5.40 -3.55 -16.35
N VAL A 277 -5.88 -2.96 -17.43
CA VAL A 277 -5.46 -1.63 -17.89
C VAL A 277 -5.81 -0.58 -16.86
N VAL A 278 -7.07 -0.55 -16.35
CA VAL A 278 -7.53 0.42 -15.35
C VAL A 278 -6.69 0.33 -14.07
N VAL A 279 -6.47 -0.86 -13.54
CA VAL A 279 -5.62 -1.06 -12.34
C VAL A 279 -4.19 -0.58 -12.58
N THR A 280 -3.69 -0.69 -13.82
CA THR A 280 -2.34 -0.25 -14.20
C THR A 280 -2.24 1.27 -14.35
N LEU A 281 -3.35 2.01 -14.56
CA LEU A 281 -3.34 3.48 -14.60
C LEU A 281 -2.82 4.10 -13.29
N GLY A 282 -3.01 3.42 -12.16
CA GLY A 282 -2.42 3.85 -10.89
C GLY A 282 -0.90 4.01 -10.94
N LEU A 283 -0.22 3.30 -11.83
CA LEU A 283 1.21 3.46 -12.06
C LEU A 283 1.53 4.80 -12.71
N ALA A 284 0.69 5.26 -13.66
CA ALA A 284 0.83 6.57 -14.30
C ALA A 284 0.60 7.69 -13.27
N GLY A 285 -0.49 7.64 -12.51
CA GLY A 285 -0.76 8.62 -11.45
C GLY A 285 0.33 8.66 -10.38
N TRP A 286 0.86 7.49 -9.99
CA TRP A 286 1.99 7.44 -9.05
C TRP A 286 3.25 8.10 -9.62
N LEU A 287 3.59 7.83 -10.89
CA LEU A 287 4.74 8.46 -11.57
C LEU A 287 4.58 9.98 -11.62
N LYS A 288 3.41 10.49 -12.01
CA LYS A 288 3.13 11.92 -12.05
C LYS A 288 3.26 12.61 -10.69
N ARG A 289 2.80 11.94 -9.62
CA ARG A 289 2.90 12.45 -8.24
C ARG A 289 4.33 12.47 -7.72
N GLU A 290 5.09 11.40 -7.97
CA GLU A 290 6.42 11.22 -7.36
C GLU A 290 7.56 11.80 -8.20
N VAL A 291 7.35 12.01 -9.49
CA VAL A 291 8.39 12.43 -10.44
C VAL A 291 7.90 13.65 -11.22
N PRO A 292 8.08 14.85 -10.68
CA PRO A 292 7.65 16.09 -11.35
C PRO A 292 8.25 16.20 -12.76
N GLY A 293 7.38 16.49 -13.75
CA GLY A 293 7.77 16.70 -15.14
C GLY A 293 8.01 15.42 -15.96
N VAL A 294 7.80 14.22 -15.40
CA VAL A 294 7.90 12.97 -16.17
C VAL A 294 6.76 12.88 -17.19
N GLU A 295 7.09 12.51 -18.43
CA GLU A 295 6.11 12.12 -19.45
C GLU A 295 5.77 10.63 -19.30
N VAL A 296 4.49 10.32 -19.18
CA VAL A 296 4.01 8.94 -19.03
C VAL A 296 3.16 8.54 -20.22
N GLY A 297 3.65 7.54 -20.98
CA GLY A 297 2.89 6.91 -22.04
C GLY A 297 2.34 5.55 -21.64
N MET A 298 1.24 5.14 -22.27
CA MET A 298 0.74 3.77 -22.18
C MET A 298 0.73 3.07 -23.53
N CYS A 299 1.30 1.85 -23.57
CA CYS A 299 1.15 0.95 -24.71
C CYS A 299 0.06 -0.08 -24.41
N VAL A 300 -1.01 -0.03 -25.18
CA VAL A 300 -2.23 -0.84 -24.99
C VAL A 300 -2.67 -1.54 -26.28
N ALA A 301 -3.56 -2.52 -26.17
CA ALA A 301 -4.29 -3.05 -27.33
C ALA A 301 -5.35 -2.06 -27.80
N GLY A 302 -5.73 -2.11 -29.09
CA GLY A 302 -6.64 -1.13 -29.72
C GLY A 302 -7.96 -0.96 -28.99
N TYR A 303 -8.57 -2.05 -28.50
CA TYR A 303 -9.83 -2.00 -27.77
C TYR A 303 -9.76 -1.25 -26.41
N ALA A 304 -8.56 -1.09 -25.82
CA ALA A 304 -8.36 -0.40 -24.55
C ALA A 304 -7.84 1.04 -24.70
N ALA A 305 -7.63 1.51 -25.93
CA ALA A 305 -7.02 2.81 -26.21
C ALA A 305 -7.81 3.98 -25.59
N SER A 306 -9.14 3.93 -25.66
CA SER A 306 -10.02 4.95 -25.12
C SER A 306 -9.92 5.08 -23.60
N VAL A 307 -9.72 3.97 -22.88
CA VAL A 307 -9.50 3.97 -21.43
C VAL A 307 -8.18 4.65 -21.09
N ALA A 308 -7.10 4.33 -21.82
CA ALA A 308 -5.81 4.98 -21.58
C ALA A 308 -5.86 6.48 -21.88
N ARG A 309 -6.56 6.90 -22.96
CA ARG A 309 -6.76 8.32 -23.31
C ARG A 309 -7.63 9.07 -22.30
N ALA A 310 -8.55 8.38 -21.61
CA ALA A 310 -9.42 8.95 -20.59
C ALA A 310 -8.69 9.21 -19.26
N CYS A 311 -7.46 8.72 -19.08
CA CYS A 311 -6.67 8.94 -17.87
C CYS A 311 -5.90 10.27 -17.95
N PRO A 312 -6.14 11.24 -17.03
CA PRO A 312 -5.44 12.53 -17.06
C PRO A 312 -3.94 12.44 -16.77
N ASP A 313 -3.47 11.32 -16.21
CA ASP A 313 -2.07 11.09 -15.87
C ASP A 313 -1.28 10.40 -17.01
N VAL A 314 -1.93 10.16 -18.16
CA VAL A 314 -1.32 9.58 -19.37
C VAL A 314 -1.15 10.66 -20.43
N ASP A 315 0.11 11.00 -20.76
CA ASP A 315 0.42 12.04 -21.74
C ASP A 315 0.33 11.52 -23.20
N GLY A 316 0.58 10.22 -23.40
CA GLY A 316 0.60 9.62 -24.72
C GLY A 316 0.10 8.18 -24.73
N VAL A 317 -0.65 7.82 -25.78
CA VAL A 317 -1.15 6.45 -25.95
C VAL A 317 -0.57 5.85 -27.22
N VAL A 318 0.13 4.74 -27.06
CA VAL A 318 0.66 3.91 -28.14
C VAL A 318 -0.26 2.71 -28.31
N VAL A 319 -0.88 2.59 -29.47
CA VAL A 319 -1.78 1.47 -29.75
C VAL A 319 -1.00 0.39 -30.51
N LYS A 320 -0.85 -0.76 -29.86
CA LYS A 320 -0.17 -1.92 -30.43
C LYS A 320 -0.84 -2.35 -31.75
N GLY A 321 -0.04 -2.49 -32.81
CA GLY A 321 -0.51 -2.93 -34.12
C GLY A 321 -0.93 -1.79 -35.08
N GLU A 322 -1.06 -0.56 -34.62
CA GLU A 322 -1.26 0.61 -35.50
C GLU A 322 0.03 0.98 -36.21
N ALA A 323 -0.09 1.68 -37.34
CA ALA A 323 1.08 2.14 -38.11
C ALA A 323 1.97 3.05 -37.26
N GLY A 324 3.27 2.80 -37.20
CA GLY A 324 4.25 3.60 -36.47
C GLY A 324 4.29 3.38 -34.94
N TRP A 325 3.54 2.41 -34.40
CA TRP A 325 3.50 2.17 -32.94
C TRP A 325 4.87 1.83 -32.35
N VAL A 326 5.74 1.15 -33.10
CA VAL A 326 7.08 0.77 -32.62
C VAL A 326 7.95 1.99 -32.46
N GLU A 327 7.93 2.90 -33.42
CA GLU A 327 8.67 4.16 -33.41
C GLU A 327 8.18 5.07 -32.28
N ALA A 328 6.87 5.18 -32.09
CA ALA A 328 6.28 5.93 -31.00
C ALA A 328 6.70 5.35 -29.64
N ALA A 329 6.63 4.03 -29.47
CA ALA A 329 7.06 3.34 -28.25
C ALA A 329 8.58 3.44 -28.00
N ALA A 330 9.39 3.47 -29.05
CA ALA A 330 10.84 3.59 -28.97
C ALA A 330 11.32 4.99 -28.50
N GLY A 331 10.46 5.99 -28.56
CA GLY A 331 10.75 7.35 -28.07
C GLY A 331 10.87 7.49 -26.56
N TYR A 332 10.59 6.45 -25.78
CA TYR A 332 10.63 6.48 -24.33
C TYR A 332 11.98 5.98 -23.78
N ASP A 333 12.43 6.53 -22.63
CA ASP A 333 13.67 6.14 -21.97
C ASP A 333 13.54 4.78 -21.27
N VAL A 334 12.35 4.56 -20.69
CA VAL A 334 12.03 3.37 -19.89
C VAL A 334 10.74 2.75 -20.40
N ALA A 335 10.74 1.43 -20.62
CA ALA A 335 9.53 0.64 -20.83
C ALA A 335 9.29 -0.29 -19.61
N VAL A 336 8.15 -0.13 -18.96
CA VAL A 336 7.71 -0.95 -17.82
C VAL A 336 6.64 -1.92 -18.29
N PHE A 337 6.99 -3.20 -18.36
CA PHE A 337 6.08 -4.24 -18.81
C PHE A 337 5.25 -4.77 -17.63
N ALA A 338 4.09 -4.16 -17.36
CA ALA A 338 3.15 -4.63 -16.35
C ALA A 338 2.67 -6.06 -16.68
N LEU A 339 2.41 -6.33 -17.96
CA LEU A 339 2.41 -7.69 -18.51
C LEU A 339 3.37 -7.74 -19.71
N PRO A 340 4.38 -8.61 -19.70
CA PRO A 340 5.28 -8.73 -20.85
C PRO A 340 4.59 -9.41 -22.04
N ASP A 341 4.09 -8.59 -22.95
CA ASP A 341 3.62 -8.99 -24.27
C ASP A 341 4.83 -9.38 -25.13
N ARG A 342 4.76 -10.55 -25.79
CA ARG A 342 5.90 -11.11 -26.53
C ARG A 342 6.31 -10.24 -27.73
N GLU A 343 5.34 -9.70 -28.43
CA GLU A 343 5.55 -8.87 -29.61
C GLU A 343 6.12 -7.50 -29.23
N VAL A 344 5.51 -6.82 -28.24
CA VAL A 344 6.00 -5.53 -27.75
C VAL A 344 7.40 -5.66 -27.16
N VAL A 345 7.67 -6.73 -26.41
CA VAL A 345 9.01 -7.03 -25.86
C VAL A 345 10.04 -7.18 -26.98
N ALA A 346 9.69 -7.90 -28.05
CA ALA A 346 10.59 -8.10 -29.20
C ALA A 346 10.82 -6.80 -29.95
N ALA A 347 9.76 -6.03 -30.21
CA ALA A 347 9.83 -4.76 -30.94
C ALA A 347 10.68 -3.70 -30.22
N LEU A 348 10.62 -3.63 -28.89
CA LEU A 348 11.37 -2.64 -28.12
C LEU A 348 12.77 -3.09 -27.70
N ARG A 349 13.16 -4.33 -28.01
CA ARG A 349 14.50 -4.82 -27.74
C ARG A 349 15.55 -4.02 -28.52
N GLY A 350 16.49 -3.41 -27.78
CA GLY A 350 17.54 -2.56 -28.36
C GLY A 350 17.10 -1.15 -28.76
N ARG A 351 15.80 -0.84 -28.73
CA ARG A 351 15.25 0.49 -29.08
C ARG A 351 15.00 1.34 -27.84
N VAL A 352 14.45 0.78 -26.77
CA VAL A 352 14.29 1.46 -25.49
C VAL A 352 15.45 1.10 -24.56
N ALA A 353 16.07 2.11 -23.96
CA ALA A 353 17.30 1.97 -23.18
C ALA A 353 17.10 1.06 -21.95
N VAL A 354 16.06 1.33 -21.15
CA VAL A 354 15.73 0.57 -19.94
C VAL A 354 14.41 -0.18 -20.12
N ARG A 355 14.44 -1.48 -20.00
CA ARG A 355 13.25 -2.34 -20.12
C ARG A 355 13.10 -3.15 -18.85
N VAL A 356 12.01 -2.92 -18.11
CA VAL A 356 11.71 -3.54 -16.82
C VAL A 356 10.53 -4.50 -16.96
N GLY A 357 10.66 -5.70 -16.42
CA GLY A 357 9.57 -6.67 -16.41
C GLY A 357 9.81 -7.84 -15.47
N THR A 358 8.83 -8.73 -15.33
CA THR A 358 8.92 -9.90 -14.44
C THR A 358 9.90 -10.95 -14.97
N GLY A 359 10.72 -11.51 -14.07
CA GLY A 359 11.87 -12.38 -14.40
C GLY A 359 11.61 -13.87 -14.56
N ARG A 360 10.37 -14.35 -14.38
CA ARG A 360 10.11 -15.81 -14.20
C ARG A 360 10.14 -16.69 -15.45
N ARG A 361 10.12 -16.16 -16.67
CA ARG A 361 10.09 -16.95 -17.91
C ARG A 361 11.40 -16.81 -18.69
N TRP A 362 12.01 -17.94 -19.06
CA TRP A 362 13.33 -18.01 -19.70
C TRP A 362 13.45 -17.17 -21.00
N HIS A 363 12.40 -17.11 -21.83
CA HIS A 363 12.38 -16.33 -23.09
C HIS A 363 12.46 -14.80 -22.85
N ARG A 364 12.31 -14.35 -21.60
CA ARG A 364 12.43 -12.93 -21.19
C ARG A 364 13.84 -12.58 -20.75
N VAL A 365 14.74 -13.58 -20.58
CA VAL A 365 16.09 -13.42 -20.00
C VAL A 365 16.96 -12.61 -20.93
N GLY A 366 16.90 -12.29 -22.03
CA GLY A 366 17.73 -11.39 -22.85
C GLY A 366 17.01 -10.12 -23.31
N ALA A 367 15.68 -10.06 -23.11
CA ALA A 367 14.85 -9.00 -23.62
C ALA A 367 14.70 -7.84 -22.61
N MET A 368 14.69 -8.17 -21.32
CA MET A 368 14.61 -7.18 -20.24
C MET A 368 16.01 -6.77 -19.79
N THR A 369 16.25 -5.47 -19.66
CA THR A 369 17.48 -4.95 -19.03
C THR A 369 17.44 -5.12 -17.52
N HIS A 370 16.25 -5.00 -16.93
CA HIS A 370 16.01 -5.16 -15.50
C HIS A 370 14.87 -6.15 -15.28
N ARG A 371 15.05 -7.05 -14.30
CA ARG A 371 14.06 -8.08 -13.96
C ARG A 371 13.67 -7.97 -12.51
N VAL A 372 12.36 -7.89 -12.27
CA VAL A 372 11.77 -7.88 -10.94
C VAL A 372 11.20 -9.27 -10.65
N TRP A 373 11.57 -9.81 -9.49
CA TRP A 373 11.09 -11.12 -9.03
C TRP A 373 9.85 -10.92 -8.15
N ALA A 374 8.70 -10.73 -8.79
CA ALA A 374 7.42 -10.59 -8.11
C ALA A 374 6.60 -11.88 -8.23
N GLY A 375 6.26 -12.49 -7.10
CA GLY A 375 5.37 -13.64 -7.03
C GLY A 375 3.92 -13.20 -6.94
N ARG A 376 3.15 -13.26 -8.06
CA ARG A 376 1.77 -12.78 -8.11
C ARG A 376 0.72 -13.78 -7.62
N LYS A 377 0.95 -15.09 -7.79
CA LYS A 377 -0.10 -16.12 -7.66
C LYS A 377 -0.62 -16.32 -6.24
N HIS A 378 0.24 -16.14 -5.24
CA HIS A 378 -0.06 -16.40 -3.83
C HIS A 378 0.36 -15.22 -2.93
N SER A 379 0.49 -14.01 -3.50
CA SER A 379 0.75 -12.82 -2.71
C SER A 379 -0.56 -12.25 -2.19
N GLY A 380 -0.59 -11.82 -0.94
CA GLY A 380 -1.71 -11.08 -0.38
C GLY A 380 -1.83 -9.64 -0.89
N HIS A 381 -1.03 -9.25 -1.90
CA HIS A 381 -1.01 -7.89 -2.40
C HIS A 381 -1.92 -7.68 -3.61
N HIS A 382 -2.44 -6.48 -3.73
CA HIS A 382 -3.22 -6.02 -4.85
C HIS A 382 -2.40 -6.01 -6.17
N GLU A 383 -3.05 -6.21 -7.33
CA GLU A 383 -2.35 -6.21 -8.64
C GLU A 383 -1.64 -4.87 -8.92
N ALA A 384 -2.21 -3.74 -8.49
CA ALA A 384 -1.58 -2.42 -8.60
C ALA A 384 -0.24 -2.35 -7.84
N TRP A 385 -0.13 -2.99 -6.67
CA TRP A 385 1.12 -3.06 -5.92
C TRP A 385 2.23 -3.78 -6.71
N HIS A 386 1.86 -4.83 -7.44
CA HIS A 386 2.81 -5.52 -8.32
C HIS A 386 3.27 -4.62 -9.49
N GLY A 387 2.41 -3.73 -9.97
CA GLY A 387 2.76 -2.67 -10.91
C GLY A 387 3.85 -1.75 -10.34
N LEU A 388 3.63 -1.23 -9.13
CA LEU A 388 4.59 -0.35 -8.45
C LEU A 388 5.95 -1.02 -8.17
N GLN A 389 5.95 -2.32 -7.85
CA GLN A 389 7.20 -3.07 -7.70
C GLN A 389 8.05 -3.10 -8.98
N LEU A 390 7.45 -3.05 -10.16
CA LEU A 390 8.20 -3.00 -11.40
C LEU A 390 9.03 -1.72 -11.56
N LEU A 391 8.69 -0.66 -10.85
CA LEU A 391 9.48 0.57 -10.83
C LEU A 391 10.75 0.45 -9.96
N GLU A 392 10.89 -0.59 -9.13
CA GLU A 392 12.03 -0.76 -8.22
C GLU A 392 13.40 -0.50 -8.88
N PRO A 393 13.72 -1.04 -10.06
CA PRO A 393 15.02 -0.83 -10.66
C PRO A 393 15.32 0.60 -11.08
N VAL A 394 14.29 1.41 -11.32
CA VAL A 394 14.41 2.77 -11.87
C VAL A 394 14.05 3.86 -10.85
N ARG A 395 13.20 3.59 -9.87
CA ARG A 395 12.78 4.58 -8.87
C ARG A 395 13.92 5.18 -8.02
N LEU A 396 15.07 4.49 -7.98
CA LEU A 396 16.27 4.96 -7.29
C LEU A 396 17.23 5.74 -8.21
N VAL A 397 16.90 5.90 -9.48
CA VAL A 397 17.64 6.77 -10.40
C VAL A 397 17.43 8.24 -9.99
N PRO A 398 18.46 9.10 -10.06
CA PRO A 398 18.28 10.53 -9.79
C PRO A 398 17.14 11.14 -10.61
N GLY A 399 16.31 11.97 -9.97
CA GLY A 399 15.13 12.57 -10.61
C GLY A 399 13.86 11.70 -10.61
N MET A 400 13.95 10.42 -10.26
CA MET A 400 12.79 9.57 -9.97
C MET A 400 12.29 9.75 -8.53
N ALA A 401 11.48 8.89 -8.01
CA ALA A 401 10.87 9.02 -6.68
C ALA A 401 11.87 9.29 -5.54
N ARG A 402 11.40 9.89 -4.45
CA ARG A 402 12.21 10.06 -3.23
C ARG A 402 12.60 8.69 -2.66
N PRO A 403 13.89 8.45 -2.36
CA PRO A 403 14.33 7.22 -1.69
C PRO A 403 13.64 7.05 -0.34
N GLY A 404 13.24 5.82 -0.01
CA GLY A 404 12.74 5.49 1.32
C GLY A 404 11.24 5.69 1.53
N ARG A 405 10.46 5.98 0.48
CA ARG A 405 9.00 5.87 0.59
C ARG A 405 8.60 4.40 0.60
N LYS A 406 7.91 3.96 1.65
CA LYS A 406 7.29 2.62 1.69
C LYS A 406 6.31 2.50 0.52
N LEU A 407 6.36 1.38 -0.20
CA LEU A 407 5.18 1.00 -0.97
C LEU A 407 4.07 0.71 0.05
N PRO A 408 2.87 1.27 -0.17
CA PRO A 408 1.81 1.15 0.82
C PRO A 408 1.46 -0.31 1.10
N ALA A 409 1.19 -0.64 2.35
CA ALA A 409 0.69 -1.96 2.75
C ALA A 409 -0.65 -2.25 2.05
N ASP A 410 -1.52 -1.26 1.98
CA ASP A 410 -2.72 -1.25 1.14
C ASP A 410 -2.53 -0.34 -0.08
N ALA A 411 -1.90 -0.88 -1.12
CA ALA A 411 -1.69 -0.15 -2.37
C ALA A 411 -3.01 0.28 -3.04
N ALA A 412 -4.09 -0.46 -2.82
CA ALA A 412 -5.38 -0.11 -3.41
C ALA A 412 -5.95 1.17 -2.78
N ALA A 413 -5.89 1.31 -1.44
CA ALA A 413 -6.35 2.52 -0.76
C ALA A 413 -5.51 3.75 -1.15
N GLU A 414 -4.18 3.64 -1.13
CA GLU A 414 -3.30 4.77 -1.51
C GLU A 414 -3.39 5.16 -2.99
N LEU A 415 -3.80 4.24 -3.85
CA LEU A 415 -3.97 4.51 -5.28
C LEU A 415 -5.36 5.03 -5.64
N VAL A 416 -6.31 5.09 -4.70
CA VAL A 416 -7.66 5.66 -4.96
C VAL A 416 -7.57 7.04 -5.63
N PRO A 417 -6.79 8.02 -5.15
CA PRO A 417 -6.69 9.33 -5.79
C PRO A 417 -5.89 9.32 -7.10
N LEU A 418 -5.24 8.21 -7.45
CA LEU A 418 -4.33 8.09 -8.59
C LEU A 418 -4.90 7.25 -9.74
N VAL A 419 -5.96 6.49 -9.51
CA VAL A 419 -6.69 5.76 -10.55
C VAL A 419 -7.92 6.57 -10.90
N ARG A 420 -7.78 7.42 -11.92
CA ARG A 420 -8.81 8.37 -12.31
C ARG A 420 -9.07 8.28 -13.81
N LEU A 421 -10.34 8.32 -14.17
CA LEU A 421 -10.77 8.46 -15.56
C LEU A 421 -11.62 9.72 -15.70
N GLN A 422 -11.46 10.40 -16.81
CA GLN A 422 -12.35 11.50 -17.25
C GLN A 422 -13.25 10.97 -18.35
N PRO A 423 -14.58 11.12 -18.25
CA PRO A 423 -15.47 10.67 -19.30
C PRO A 423 -15.14 11.42 -20.61
N PRO A 424 -15.02 10.72 -21.74
CA PRO A 424 -14.80 11.38 -22.99
C PRO A 424 -16.04 12.23 -23.38
N PRO A 425 -15.87 13.29 -24.17
CA PRO A 425 -16.98 14.15 -24.62
C PRO A 425 -17.79 13.49 -25.73
N VAL A 426 -18.32 12.30 -25.44
CA VAL A 426 -19.15 11.50 -26.35
C VAL A 426 -20.55 11.40 -25.76
N ALA A 427 -21.55 11.53 -26.58
CA ALA A 427 -22.95 11.39 -26.16
C ALA A 427 -23.24 9.93 -25.76
N VAL A 428 -23.97 9.77 -24.68
CA VAL A 428 -24.59 8.48 -24.34
C VAL A 428 -25.67 8.18 -25.40
N PRO A 429 -25.76 6.95 -25.91
CA PRO A 429 -26.80 6.60 -26.87
C PRO A 429 -28.20 6.98 -26.39
N GLU A 430 -29.01 7.49 -27.30
CA GLU A 430 -30.37 7.94 -27.01
C GLU A 430 -31.23 6.82 -26.44
N GLY A 431 -32.05 7.14 -25.44
CA GLY A 431 -32.96 6.19 -24.80
C GLY A 431 -32.34 5.33 -23.70
N LEU A 432 -31.01 5.41 -23.45
CA LEU A 432 -30.40 4.64 -22.35
C LEU A 432 -30.64 5.31 -20.98
N LEU A 433 -30.57 6.63 -20.90
CA LEU A 433 -30.81 7.36 -19.65
C LEU A 433 -32.30 7.76 -19.56
N PRO A 434 -32.89 7.78 -18.35
CA PRO A 434 -34.26 8.17 -18.14
C PRO A 434 -34.46 9.68 -18.43
N ALA A 435 -35.72 10.06 -18.74
CA ALA A 435 -36.10 11.43 -18.87
C ALA A 435 -36.56 12.06 -17.52
N ASP A 436 -36.67 11.25 -16.50
CA ASP A 436 -37.06 11.62 -15.13
C ASP A 436 -35.83 11.56 -14.19
N ASP A 437 -36.02 11.99 -12.92
CA ASP A 437 -34.95 12.08 -11.91
C ASP A 437 -34.72 10.75 -11.15
N ARG A 438 -35.21 9.61 -11.66
CA ARG A 438 -34.95 8.32 -11.00
C ARG A 438 -33.47 8.00 -11.04
N PRO A 439 -32.92 7.49 -9.91
CA PRO A 439 -31.52 7.03 -9.90
C PRO A 439 -31.32 5.90 -10.91
N VAL A 440 -30.13 5.85 -11.49
CA VAL A 440 -29.78 4.94 -12.57
C VAL A 440 -28.82 3.86 -12.07
N ALA A 441 -29.21 2.60 -12.21
CA ALA A 441 -28.38 1.45 -11.88
C ALA A 441 -27.95 0.70 -13.14
N VAL A 442 -26.66 0.46 -13.29
CA VAL A 442 -26.14 -0.43 -14.33
C VAL A 442 -25.87 -1.80 -13.72
N VAL A 443 -26.39 -2.83 -14.36
CA VAL A 443 -26.08 -4.24 -14.05
C VAL A 443 -25.31 -4.84 -15.23
N HIS A 444 -24.11 -5.40 -14.93
CA HIS A 444 -23.27 -6.04 -15.93
C HIS A 444 -23.09 -7.54 -15.58
N PRO A 445 -23.93 -8.43 -16.08
CA PRO A 445 -23.93 -9.84 -15.69
C PRO A 445 -22.87 -10.68 -16.41
N GLY A 446 -22.23 -10.15 -17.46
CA GLY A 446 -21.21 -10.84 -18.25
C GLY A 446 -19.83 -10.90 -17.58
N SER A 447 -19.03 -11.93 -17.88
CA SER A 447 -17.62 -12.00 -17.45
C SER A 447 -16.66 -12.61 -18.44
N HIS A 448 -17.13 -13.16 -19.57
CA HIS A 448 -16.34 -13.96 -20.51
C HIS A 448 -15.46 -15.03 -19.82
N GLY A 449 -15.87 -15.54 -18.65
CA GLY A 449 -15.09 -16.49 -17.86
C GLY A 449 -13.88 -15.90 -17.13
N SER A 450 -13.74 -14.57 -17.08
CA SER A 450 -12.66 -13.90 -16.36
C SER A 450 -12.87 -13.84 -14.85
N ALA A 451 -14.09 -14.00 -14.39
CA ALA A 451 -14.49 -13.99 -12.99
C ALA A 451 -15.55 -15.07 -12.68
N ASN A 452 -15.65 -15.45 -11.41
CA ASN A 452 -16.79 -16.21 -10.94
C ASN A 452 -18.02 -15.32 -11.01
N ASN A 453 -19.08 -15.82 -11.63
CA ASN A 453 -20.32 -15.08 -11.81
C ASN A 453 -21.34 -15.42 -10.73
N TRP A 454 -22.29 -14.52 -10.57
CA TRP A 454 -23.54 -14.76 -9.89
C TRP A 454 -24.49 -15.54 -10.82
N SER A 455 -25.49 -16.24 -10.31
CA SER A 455 -26.44 -16.94 -11.18
C SER A 455 -27.41 -15.96 -11.88
N TRP A 456 -27.93 -16.40 -13.02
CA TRP A 456 -28.89 -15.59 -13.80
C TRP A 456 -30.15 -15.27 -13.02
N GLU A 457 -30.62 -16.20 -12.21
CA GLU A 457 -31.79 -16.05 -11.35
C GLU A 457 -31.62 -14.94 -10.34
N ARG A 458 -30.42 -14.85 -9.71
CA ARG A 458 -30.10 -13.83 -8.73
C ARG A 458 -29.92 -12.46 -9.38
N TYR A 459 -29.26 -12.39 -10.54
CA TYR A 459 -29.20 -11.13 -11.31
C TYR A 459 -30.63 -10.69 -11.74
N ALA A 460 -31.47 -11.61 -12.20
CA ALA A 460 -32.83 -11.28 -12.59
C ALA A 460 -33.68 -10.80 -11.41
N GLN A 461 -33.50 -11.38 -10.23
CA GLN A 461 -34.17 -10.90 -9.02
C GLN A 461 -33.69 -9.51 -8.65
N LEU A 462 -32.38 -9.25 -8.66
CA LEU A 462 -31.81 -7.92 -8.40
C LEU A 462 -32.37 -6.87 -9.37
N VAL A 463 -32.46 -7.17 -10.67
CA VAL A 463 -33.02 -6.25 -11.69
C VAL A 463 -34.47 -5.92 -11.39
N ARG A 464 -35.30 -6.91 -10.95
CA ARG A 464 -36.70 -6.66 -10.57
C ARG A 464 -36.80 -5.77 -9.34
N ASP A 465 -35.97 -6.01 -8.34
CA ASP A 465 -36.00 -5.29 -7.08
C ASP A 465 -35.49 -3.85 -7.27
N LEU A 466 -34.38 -3.65 -7.99
CA LEU A 466 -33.87 -2.33 -8.36
C LEU A 466 -34.85 -1.55 -9.25
N GLY A 467 -35.52 -2.23 -10.20
CA GLY A 467 -36.47 -1.62 -11.12
C GLY A 467 -37.69 -0.97 -10.46
N GLN A 468 -37.92 -1.21 -9.17
CA GLN A 468 -38.95 -0.54 -8.39
C GLN A 468 -38.57 0.91 -8.03
N THR A 469 -37.30 1.19 -7.90
CA THR A 469 -36.78 2.49 -7.44
C THR A 469 -35.80 3.14 -8.41
N HIS A 470 -35.14 2.35 -9.26
CA HIS A 470 -34.10 2.80 -10.19
C HIS A 470 -34.50 2.56 -11.65
N HIS A 471 -33.93 3.35 -12.54
CA HIS A 471 -33.85 3.04 -13.95
C HIS A 471 -32.70 2.04 -14.18
N VAL A 472 -33.02 0.79 -14.55
CA VAL A 472 -32.03 -0.28 -14.65
C VAL A 472 -31.57 -0.46 -16.09
N ILE A 473 -30.26 -0.38 -16.31
CA ILE A 473 -29.61 -0.58 -17.60
C ILE A 473 -28.76 -1.85 -17.53
N ILE A 474 -28.93 -2.77 -18.47
CA ILE A 474 -28.12 -3.98 -18.57
C ILE A 474 -27.10 -3.77 -19.68
N THR A 475 -25.81 -3.86 -19.32
CA THR A 475 -24.70 -3.63 -20.25
C THR A 475 -23.97 -4.94 -20.61
N GLY A 476 -23.38 -4.95 -21.78
CA GLY A 476 -22.57 -6.03 -22.32
C GLY A 476 -22.16 -5.76 -23.76
N SER A 477 -21.22 -6.51 -24.29
CA SER A 477 -20.96 -6.56 -25.72
C SER A 477 -22.12 -7.24 -26.46
N ALA A 478 -22.20 -7.07 -27.78
CA ALA A 478 -23.20 -7.77 -28.60
C ALA A 478 -23.13 -9.31 -28.47
N ALA A 479 -21.91 -9.85 -28.33
CA ALA A 479 -21.70 -11.27 -28.11
C ALA A 479 -22.19 -11.72 -26.74
N GLU A 480 -21.98 -10.91 -25.70
CA GLU A 480 -22.53 -11.17 -24.36
C GLU A 480 -24.05 -11.12 -24.36
N GLY A 481 -24.67 -10.13 -25.05
CA GLY A 481 -26.11 -10.04 -25.18
C GLY A 481 -26.74 -11.31 -25.76
N GLN A 482 -26.09 -11.94 -26.75
CA GLN A 482 -26.52 -13.24 -27.30
C GLN A 482 -26.36 -14.37 -26.27
N ALA A 483 -25.24 -14.41 -25.54
CA ALA A 483 -25.00 -15.41 -24.50
C ALA A 483 -25.95 -15.29 -23.30
N LEU A 484 -26.54 -14.10 -23.08
CA LEU A 484 -27.51 -13.83 -22.03
C LEU A 484 -28.96 -14.29 -22.37
N ALA A 485 -29.20 -15.05 -23.44
CA ALA A 485 -30.52 -15.52 -23.82
C ALA A 485 -31.33 -16.19 -22.68
N PRO A 486 -30.74 -17.04 -21.80
CA PRO A 486 -31.46 -17.57 -20.63
C PRO A 486 -31.85 -16.47 -19.63
N PHE A 487 -30.99 -15.50 -19.40
CA PHE A 487 -31.22 -14.39 -18.50
C PHE A 487 -32.38 -13.48 -18.99
N TRP A 488 -32.44 -13.18 -20.29
CA TRP A 488 -33.54 -12.40 -20.86
C TRP A 488 -34.89 -13.06 -20.63
N SER A 489 -34.93 -14.38 -20.66
CA SER A 489 -36.15 -15.14 -20.40
C SER A 489 -36.64 -14.97 -18.95
N LEU A 490 -35.73 -14.82 -18.01
CA LEU A 490 -36.02 -14.57 -16.59
C LEU A 490 -36.49 -13.14 -16.34
N LEU A 491 -36.15 -12.17 -17.19
CA LEU A 491 -36.48 -10.75 -17.04
C LEU A 491 -37.84 -10.37 -17.67
N ARG A 492 -38.60 -11.28 -18.25
CA ARG A 492 -39.90 -10.99 -18.86
C ARG A 492 -40.81 -10.22 -17.88
N GLY A 493 -41.25 -8.99 -18.30
CA GLY A 493 -42.10 -8.11 -17.51
C GLY A 493 -41.39 -7.28 -16.46
N ALA A 494 -40.07 -7.40 -16.27
CA ALA A 494 -39.30 -6.51 -15.42
C ALA A 494 -38.92 -5.23 -16.17
N PRO A 495 -39.05 -4.02 -15.59
CA PRO A 495 -38.60 -2.79 -16.22
C PRO A 495 -37.07 -2.75 -16.28
N HIS A 496 -36.53 -2.70 -17.48
CA HIS A 496 -35.09 -2.56 -17.74
C HIS A 496 -34.83 -2.06 -19.16
N VAL A 497 -33.62 -1.55 -19.40
CA VAL A 497 -33.13 -1.19 -20.72
C VAL A 497 -32.00 -2.15 -21.09
N ASP A 498 -32.13 -2.80 -22.23
CA ASP A 498 -31.05 -3.61 -22.83
C ASP A 498 -30.10 -2.70 -23.61
N ALA A 499 -28.90 -2.51 -23.10
CA ALA A 499 -27.81 -1.77 -23.73
C ALA A 499 -26.68 -2.69 -24.25
N THR A 500 -26.93 -4.00 -24.36
CA THR A 500 -25.92 -4.93 -24.89
C THR A 500 -25.63 -4.64 -26.35
N GLY A 501 -24.36 -4.42 -26.70
CA GLY A 501 -23.93 -4.01 -28.05
C GLY A 501 -24.29 -2.57 -28.46
N ALA A 502 -24.99 -1.80 -27.62
CA ALA A 502 -25.40 -0.43 -27.95
C ALA A 502 -24.31 0.62 -27.72
N CYS A 503 -23.30 0.32 -26.90
CA CYS A 503 -22.24 1.26 -26.53
C CYS A 503 -20.90 0.90 -27.18
N THR A 504 -20.23 1.88 -27.80
CA THR A 504 -18.78 1.82 -27.95
C THR A 504 -18.14 1.94 -26.54
N LEU A 505 -16.83 1.70 -26.43
CA LEU A 505 -16.17 1.84 -25.13
C LEU A 505 -16.21 3.28 -24.62
N GLU A 506 -16.09 4.28 -25.49
CA GLU A 506 -16.23 5.70 -25.16
C GLU A 506 -17.63 6.03 -24.67
N ALA A 507 -18.66 5.52 -25.34
CA ALA A 507 -20.05 5.70 -24.92
C ALA A 507 -20.33 5.00 -23.59
N LEU A 508 -19.73 3.83 -23.36
CA LEU A 508 -19.81 3.15 -22.07
C LEU A 508 -19.15 3.97 -20.94
N LEU A 509 -17.98 4.55 -21.17
CA LEU A 509 -17.33 5.46 -20.20
C LEU A 509 -18.23 6.68 -19.91
N ALA A 510 -18.82 7.28 -20.93
CA ALA A 510 -19.74 8.40 -20.78
C ALA A 510 -21.03 8.01 -20.02
N LEU A 511 -21.55 6.81 -20.26
CA LEU A 511 -22.69 6.25 -19.53
C LEU A 511 -22.34 6.01 -18.06
N LEU A 512 -21.25 5.27 -17.80
CA LEU A 512 -20.83 4.90 -16.43
C LEU A 512 -20.54 6.13 -15.56
N ALA A 513 -20.09 7.24 -16.14
CA ALA A 513 -19.86 8.48 -15.41
C ALA A 513 -21.16 9.24 -15.01
N ARG A 514 -22.32 8.80 -15.54
CA ARG A 514 -23.62 9.48 -15.35
C ARG A 514 -24.64 8.64 -14.58
N VAL A 515 -24.25 7.45 -14.16
CA VAL A 515 -25.11 6.56 -13.39
C VAL A 515 -24.73 6.57 -11.92
N ASP A 516 -25.67 6.21 -11.04
CA ASP A 516 -25.49 6.27 -9.60
C ASP A 516 -24.72 5.06 -9.08
N VAL A 517 -25.02 3.87 -9.62
CA VAL A 517 -24.41 2.61 -9.18
C VAL A 517 -24.20 1.63 -10.33
N VAL A 518 -23.10 0.87 -10.23
CA VAL A 518 -22.77 -0.23 -11.14
C VAL A 518 -22.58 -1.52 -10.32
N VAL A 519 -23.36 -2.56 -10.67
CA VAL A 519 -23.24 -3.90 -10.06
C VAL A 519 -22.65 -4.86 -11.07
N ALA A 520 -21.50 -5.45 -10.76
CA ALA A 520 -20.85 -6.43 -11.62
C ALA A 520 -19.96 -7.39 -10.84
N ALA A 521 -19.63 -8.53 -11.42
CA ALA A 521 -18.51 -9.34 -10.97
C ALA A 521 -17.17 -8.63 -11.26
N SER A 522 -16.04 -9.27 -10.91
CA SER A 522 -14.69 -8.71 -11.15
C SER A 522 -14.37 -8.59 -12.65
N THR A 523 -14.95 -7.61 -13.31
CA THR A 523 -14.89 -7.38 -14.77
C THR A 523 -14.47 -5.96 -15.10
N GLY A 524 -14.14 -5.70 -16.37
CA GLY A 524 -13.74 -4.37 -16.86
C GLY A 524 -14.70 -3.24 -16.46
N PRO A 525 -16.01 -3.34 -16.70
CA PRO A 525 -16.98 -2.30 -16.35
C PRO A 525 -16.99 -1.92 -14.86
N LEU A 526 -16.78 -2.88 -13.95
CA LEU A 526 -16.66 -2.60 -12.53
C LEU A 526 -15.46 -1.68 -12.22
N HIS A 527 -14.30 -1.98 -12.80
CA HIS A 527 -13.10 -1.16 -12.62
C HIS A 527 -13.24 0.22 -13.27
N LEU A 528 -13.89 0.31 -14.44
CA LEU A 528 -14.17 1.58 -15.11
C LEU A 528 -15.05 2.48 -14.25
N ALA A 529 -16.14 1.93 -13.70
CA ALA A 529 -17.06 2.67 -12.83
C ALA A 529 -16.34 3.23 -11.60
N ALA A 530 -15.56 2.40 -10.92
CA ALA A 530 -14.77 2.84 -9.76
C ALA A 530 -13.79 3.98 -10.10
N ALA A 531 -13.07 3.86 -11.22
CA ALA A 531 -12.10 4.86 -11.66
C ALA A 531 -12.75 6.17 -12.16
N LEU A 532 -14.00 6.13 -12.59
CA LEU A 532 -14.83 7.29 -12.92
C LEU A 532 -15.45 7.95 -11.69
N GLY A 533 -15.32 7.34 -10.50
CA GLY A 533 -15.94 7.82 -9.26
C GLY A 533 -17.39 7.38 -9.05
N THR A 534 -17.95 6.58 -9.94
CA THR A 534 -19.28 5.98 -9.81
C THR A 534 -19.28 4.90 -8.74
N HIS A 535 -20.37 4.75 -7.99
CA HIS A 535 -20.46 3.69 -6.99
C HIS A 535 -20.38 2.30 -7.65
N ALA A 536 -19.31 1.56 -7.32
CA ALA A 536 -19.05 0.24 -7.87
C ALA A 536 -19.29 -0.85 -6.83
N VAL A 537 -20.34 -1.66 -7.01
CA VAL A 537 -20.65 -2.82 -6.18
C VAL A 537 -20.10 -4.07 -6.85
N GLY A 538 -19.02 -4.60 -6.31
CA GLY A 538 -18.29 -5.73 -6.86
C GLY A 538 -18.63 -7.06 -6.19
N LEU A 539 -18.93 -8.10 -7.00
CA LEU A 539 -19.23 -9.44 -6.53
C LEU A 539 -18.00 -10.34 -6.71
N PHE A 540 -17.47 -10.90 -5.61
CA PHE A 540 -16.22 -11.66 -5.62
C PHE A 540 -16.34 -13.00 -4.89
N GLY A 541 -15.56 -13.99 -5.37
CA GLY A 541 -15.24 -15.17 -4.58
C GLY A 541 -14.01 -14.95 -3.70
N GLU A 542 -13.89 -15.68 -2.61
CA GLU A 542 -12.75 -15.59 -1.69
C GLU A 542 -11.54 -16.44 -2.10
N THR A 543 -11.60 -17.14 -3.21
CA THR A 543 -10.53 -18.05 -3.65
C THR A 543 -9.56 -17.40 -4.61
N ALA A 544 -8.25 -17.56 -4.33
CA ALA A 544 -7.19 -17.11 -5.23
C ALA A 544 -7.28 -17.84 -6.60
N PRO A 545 -6.94 -17.17 -7.71
CA PRO A 545 -6.28 -15.87 -7.83
C PRO A 545 -7.21 -14.67 -8.08
N VAL A 546 -8.55 -14.86 -8.07
CA VAL A 546 -9.56 -13.85 -8.45
C VAL A 546 -10.27 -13.24 -7.23
N TRP A 547 -9.61 -13.20 -6.10
CA TRP A 547 -10.10 -12.69 -4.82
C TRP A 547 -9.97 -11.16 -4.72
N PRO A 548 -10.74 -10.48 -3.82
CA PRO A 548 -10.75 -9.03 -3.70
C PRO A 548 -9.41 -8.44 -3.28
N GLN A 549 -8.62 -9.13 -2.43
CA GLN A 549 -7.29 -8.66 -2.02
C GLN A 549 -6.39 -8.36 -3.22
N ARG A 550 -6.60 -9.05 -4.34
CA ARG A 550 -5.83 -8.83 -5.57
C ARG A 550 -6.53 -7.92 -6.57
N TRP A 551 -7.86 -8.00 -6.68
CA TRP A 551 -8.60 -7.45 -7.81
C TRP A 551 -9.75 -6.53 -7.42
N ARG A 552 -9.88 -6.10 -6.15
CA ARG A 552 -10.90 -5.10 -5.84
C ARG A 552 -10.72 -3.86 -6.72
N PRO A 553 -11.78 -3.23 -7.19
CA PRO A 553 -11.66 -2.01 -7.97
C PRO A 553 -11.06 -0.88 -7.11
N ILE A 554 -10.37 0.05 -7.76
CA ILE A 554 -9.76 1.21 -7.11
C ILE A 554 -10.58 2.43 -7.49
N GLY A 555 -11.19 3.07 -6.50
CA GLY A 555 -12.02 4.25 -6.68
C GLY A 555 -12.58 4.75 -5.34
N PRO A 556 -13.13 5.97 -5.29
CA PRO A 556 -13.60 6.59 -4.04
C PRO A 556 -14.86 5.92 -3.48
N ARG A 557 -15.70 5.33 -4.33
CA ARG A 557 -16.97 4.71 -3.94
C ARG A 557 -17.00 3.24 -4.39
N VAL A 558 -16.50 2.35 -3.55
CA VAL A 558 -16.39 0.91 -3.87
C VAL A 558 -16.94 0.08 -2.72
N THR A 559 -17.92 -0.77 -3.01
CA THR A 559 -18.42 -1.81 -2.11
C THR A 559 -18.06 -3.17 -2.66
N VAL A 560 -17.41 -4.01 -1.87
CA VAL A 560 -17.04 -5.37 -2.25
C VAL A 560 -17.82 -6.37 -1.41
N LEU A 561 -18.58 -7.22 -2.08
CA LEU A 561 -19.30 -8.33 -1.46
C LEU A 561 -18.60 -9.64 -1.83
N THR A 562 -18.38 -10.49 -0.84
CA THR A 562 -17.64 -11.75 -1.02
C THR A 562 -18.49 -12.96 -0.70
N ALA A 563 -18.21 -14.04 -1.41
CA ALA A 563 -18.78 -15.36 -1.15
C ALA A 563 -17.66 -16.34 -0.75
N PRO A 564 -17.79 -17.10 0.35
CA PRO A 564 -16.82 -18.11 0.75
C PRO A 564 -16.78 -19.29 -0.23
N GLY A 565 -17.82 -19.45 -1.06
CA GLY A 565 -17.93 -20.54 -2.02
C GLY A 565 -18.96 -20.27 -3.10
N LEU A 566 -19.29 -21.32 -3.84
CA LEU A 566 -20.35 -21.33 -4.83
C LEU A 566 -21.63 -21.92 -4.22
N ALA A 567 -22.77 -21.35 -4.56
CA ALA A 567 -24.09 -21.89 -4.23
C ALA A 567 -24.40 -23.14 -5.05
N SER A 568 -25.52 -23.81 -4.74
CA SER A 568 -25.98 -25.03 -5.45
C SER A 568 -26.25 -24.79 -6.94
N ASP A 569 -26.51 -23.56 -7.35
CA ASP A 569 -26.72 -23.15 -8.74
C ASP A 569 -25.38 -22.88 -9.50
N GLY A 570 -24.22 -23.06 -8.83
CA GLY A 570 -22.90 -22.84 -9.39
C GLY A 570 -22.45 -21.38 -9.42
N GLY A 571 -23.30 -20.44 -9.00
CA GLY A 571 -22.97 -19.01 -8.86
C GLY A 571 -22.36 -18.67 -7.50
N LEU A 572 -21.84 -17.43 -7.37
CA LEU A 572 -21.35 -16.91 -6.09
C LEU A 572 -22.49 -16.94 -5.04
N ASP A 573 -22.19 -17.41 -3.85
CA ASP A 573 -23.18 -17.46 -2.76
C ASP A 573 -23.29 -16.13 -2.01
N ILE A 574 -23.76 -15.10 -2.73
CA ILE A 574 -24.03 -13.75 -2.20
C ILE A 574 -25.56 -13.55 -2.20
N PRO A 575 -26.20 -13.20 -1.07
CA PRO A 575 -27.64 -12.95 -1.03
C PRO A 575 -28.03 -11.70 -1.86
N VAL A 576 -29.14 -11.80 -2.60
CA VAL A 576 -29.67 -10.67 -3.40
C VAL A 576 -29.95 -9.44 -2.54
N ALA A 577 -30.50 -9.63 -1.33
CA ALA A 577 -30.78 -8.55 -0.40
C ALA A 577 -29.52 -7.78 0.01
N ALA A 578 -28.37 -8.45 0.15
CA ALA A 578 -27.09 -7.78 0.46
C ALA A 578 -26.62 -6.91 -0.71
N VAL A 579 -26.76 -7.41 -1.96
CA VAL A 579 -26.40 -6.63 -3.16
C VAL A 579 -27.34 -5.46 -3.36
N LEU A 580 -28.64 -5.65 -3.16
CA LEU A 580 -29.65 -4.60 -3.23
C LEU A 580 -29.36 -3.51 -2.18
N SER A 581 -29.16 -3.90 -0.93
CA SER A 581 -28.80 -2.96 0.15
C SER A 581 -27.54 -2.16 -0.19
N ALA A 582 -26.50 -2.82 -0.68
CA ALA A 582 -25.27 -2.14 -1.10
C ALA A 582 -25.50 -1.18 -2.26
N ALA A 583 -26.31 -1.55 -3.25
CA ALA A 583 -26.59 -0.73 -4.43
C ALA A 583 -27.49 0.48 -4.14
N THR A 584 -28.34 0.40 -3.10
CA THR A 584 -29.29 1.45 -2.73
C THR A 584 -28.84 2.28 -1.51
N ALA A 585 -27.71 1.95 -0.89
CA ALA A 585 -27.17 2.70 0.23
C ALA A 585 -26.82 4.14 -0.20
N GLU A 586 -27.42 5.14 0.43
CA GLU A 586 -26.96 6.53 0.33
C GLU A 586 -25.56 6.61 0.95
N GLN A 587 -24.54 6.72 0.12
CA GLN A 587 -23.21 7.04 0.61
C GLN A 587 -23.14 8.55 0.85
N THR A 588 -23.26 8.94 2.10
CA THR A 588 -22.89 10.29 2.55
C THR A 588 -21.47 10.58 2.08
N GLN A 589 -21.31 11.66 1.33
CA GLN A 589 -19.99 12.20 1.01
C GLN A 589 -19.39 12.72 2.32
N GLU A 590 -18.46 11.95 2.94
CA GLU A 590 -17.54 12.45 3.94
C GLU A 590 -16.28 13.02 3.28
#